data_dc3ed10ff8fcfddfbf3e6fedfd34212c
#
_entry.id   dc3ed10ff8fcfddfbf3e6fedfd34212c
#
_cell.length_a   1.000
_cell.length_b   1.000
_cell.length_c   1.000
_cell.angle_alpha   90.00
_cell.angle_beta   90.00
_cell.angle_gamma   90.00
#
_symmetry.space_group_name_H-M   'P 1'
#
loop_
_entity.id
_entity.type
_entity.pdbx_description
1 polymer ?
#
loop_
_entity_poly.entity_id
_entity_poly.type
_entity_poly.pdbx_seq_one_letter_code
_entity_poly.pdbx_strand_id
1 'polypeptide(L)'
;MKKRNIKLFDPKIDFNEKRNIKLVFDSHNWASGSGSNFVNSFEKKFVKYTGARSGIAVNSGTAALHLAVSNISKVKGEVIVPSLSFVSTAHCVLYSGHKVIFSDVDPLTGCIDPVDIEKKISKKTKAIIPVHFGGLVCDLKKISNIAKSHNIPVIEDASHAAGATYHKKRIGSHSDFVCFSFHPVKNLAMPSGGFITINSKNSEYLTNTIKSKRWCGISNRIGTDYDVKELGWNYYMNEFSAAIGVAQLSKLNKLNKSRQNNARKYFKGLNLDSKMPYTNSCSYHFYWILVNNRNKIRNKLKNKGIETGTHYKPIHKTSYYSQKYKIPSTEMMSDKIITLPTHPNLSNLDLEYIIDEINKII
;
A
#
# COMPACT_ATOMS: atom_id res chain seq x y z
N MET A 1 14.28 -35.34 8.22
CA MET A 1 14.57 -33.89 8.11
C MET A 1 13.36 -33.09 8.58
N LYS A 2 13.57 -32.08 9.44
CA LYS A 2 12.46 -31.20 9.91
C LYS A 2 11.87 -30.50 8.69
N LYS A 3 10.54 -30.64 8.47
CA LYS A 3 9.84 -30.03 7.33
C LYS A 3 10.03 -28.51 7.41
N ARG A 4 10.59 -27.88 6.38
CA ARG A 4 10.72 -26.42 6.32
C ARG A 4 9.34 -25.77 6.31
N ASN A 5 9.21 -24.61 6.95
CA ASN A 5 7.99 -23.81 6.94
C ASN A 5 8.37 -22.35 6.71
N ILE A 6 8.49 -21.98 5.44
CA ILE A 6 8.87 -20.63 5.02
C ILE A 6 7.59 -19.85 4.73
N LYS A 7 7.28 -18.91 5.59
CA LYS A 7 6.09 -18.06 5.49
C LYS A 7 6.23 -17.05 4.35
N LEU A 8 5.12 -16.69 3.72
CA LEU A 8 5.10 -15.62 2.71
C LEU A 8 5.37 -14.23 3.33
N PHE A 9 4.79 -13.99 4.50
CA PHE A 9 4.97 -12.76 5.27
C PHE A 9 5.30 -13.10 6.72
N ASP A 10 6.27 -12.38 7.28
CA ASP A 10 6.68 -12.54 8.67
C ASP A 10 7.23 -11.20 9.18
N PRO A 11 6.47 -10.47 10.04
CA PRO A 11 6.90 -9.18 10.56
C PRO A 11 8.08 -9.36 11.52
N LYS A 12 9.09 -8.52 11.39
CA LYS A 12 10.24 -8.52 12.30
C LYS A 12 9.99 -7.63 13.50
N ILE A 13 9.88 -8.23 14.66
CA ILE A 13 9.72 -7.56 15.95
C ILE A 13 10.98 -7.70 16.79
N ASP A 14 11.24 -6.73 17.67
CA ASP A 14 12.30 -6.76 18.66
C ASP A 14 11.86 -6.17 20.01
N PHE A 15 12.82 -5.84 20.86
CA PHE A 15 12.54 -5.27 22.18
C PHE A 15 11.77 -3.94 22.12
N ASN A 16 11.96 -3.12 21.08
CA ASN A 16 11.37 -1.78 21.02
C ASN A 16 9.85 -1.83 20.91
N GLU A 17 9.27 -2.76 20.13
CA GLU A 17 7.83 -2.94 20.07
C GLU A 17 7.27 -3.34 21.43
N LYS A 18 7.92 -4.31 22.10
CA LYS A 18 7.49 -4.80 23.42
C LYS A 18 7.52 -3.68 24.47
N ARG A 19 8.63 -2.91 24.51
CA ARG A 19 8.79 -1.76 25.40
C ARG A 19 7.70 -0.71 25.17
N ASN A 20 7.47 -0.32 23.91
CA ASN A 20 6.48 0.71 23.58
C ASN A 20 5.06 0.27 23.93
N ILE A 21 4.70 -0.99 23.72
CA ILE A 21 3.40 -1.56 24.13
C ILE A 21 3.22 -1.48 25.65
N LYS A 22 4.28 -1.82 26.43
CA LYS A 22 4.25 -1.68 27.88
C LYS A 22 3.95 -0.23 28.30
N LEU A 23 4.59 0.75 27.67
CA LEU A 23 4.33 2.18 27.94
C LEU A 23 2.88 2.60 27.65
N VAL A 24 2.23 2.01 26.64
CA VAL A 24 0.79 2.26 26.38
C VAL A 24 -0.07 1.69 27.52
N PHE A 25 0.21 0.47 28.00
CA PHE A 25 -0.51 -0.10 29.14
C PHE A 25 -0.34 0.77 30.38
N ASP A 26 0.91 1.14 30.71
CA ASP A 26 1.23 1.93 31.91
C ASP A 26 0.60 3.36 31.87
N SER A 27 0.34 3.90 30.67
CA SER A 27 -0.25 5.23 30.50
C SER A 27 -1.77 5.29 30.72
N HIS A 28 -2.46 4.16 30.71
CA HIS A 28 -3.94 4.05 30.70
C HIS A 28 -4.63 4.85 29.58
N ASN A 29 -3.87 5.37 28.59
CA ASN A 29 -4.37 6.13 27.45
C ASN A 29 -4.23 5.31 26.17
N TRP A 30 -5.28 4.57 25.82
CA TRP A 30 -5.23 3.56 24.78
C TRP A 30 -5.72 4.03 23.42
N ALA A 31 -6.59 5.04 23.40
CA ALA A 31 -7.08 5.61 22.15
C ALA A 31 -7.64 7.03 22.37
N SER A 32 -7.51 7.85 21.34
CA SER A 32 -8.15 9.17 21.26
C SER A 32 -8.44 9.50 19.82
N GLY A 33 -9.66 9.96 19.52
CA GLY A 33 -10.04 10.38 18.17
C GLY A 33 -9.20 11.56 17.65
N SER A 34 -8.75 12.46 18.53
CA SER A 34 -7.83 13.56 18.20
C SER A 34 -6.37 13.12 18.05
N GLY A 35 -6.04 11.91 18.52
CA GLY A 35 -4.67 11.43 18.66
C GLY A 35 -4.05 11.86 19.99
N SER A 36 -3.15 11.05 20.50
CA SER A 36 -2.39 11.34 21.73
C SER A 36 -0.93 10.87 21.57
N ASN A 37 -0.25 10.57 22.61
CA ASN A 37 1.18 10.26 22.73
C ASN A 37 1.87 9.63 21.51
N PHE A 38 1.64 8.31 21.30
CA PHE A 38 2.30 7.57 20.20
C PHE A 38 1.71 7.92 18.84
N VAL A 39 0.41 8.18 18.74
CA VAL A 39 -0.22 8.60 17.47
C VAL A 39 0.39 9.91 17.00
N ASN A 40 0.46 10.94 17.85
CA ASN A 40 1.07 12.22 17.49
C ASN A 40 2.57 12.08 17.17
N SER A 41 3.28 11.25 17.94
CA SER A 41 4.70 10.94 17.68
C SER A 41 4.88 10.25 16.33
N PHE A 42 4.04 9.28 16.01
CA PHE A 42 4.07 8.57 14.74
C PHE A 42 3.76 9.51 13.57
N GLU A 43 2.72 10.34 13.67
CA GLU A 43 2.36 11.33 12.63
C GLU A 43 3.55 12.24 12.32
N LYS A 44 4.15 12.87 13.33
CA LYS A 44 5.31 13.76 13.17
C LYS A 44 6.51 13.04 12.53
N LYS A 45 6.83 11.83 13.01
CA LYS A 45 7.96 11.05 12.52
C LYS A 45 7.75 10.54 11.10
N PHE A 46 6.53 10.11 10.74
CA PHE A 46 6.26 9.59 9.40
C PHE A 46 6.21 10.72 8.36
N VAL A 47 5.65 11.89 8.69
CA VAL A 47 5.72 13.10 7.85
C VAL A 47 7.18 13.48 7.60
N LYS A 48 8.01 13.54 8.65
CA LYS A 48 9.46 13.80 8.51
C LYS A 48 10.15 12.75 7.66
N TYR A 49 9.79 11.46 7.83
CA TYR A 49 10.38 10.35 7.08
C TYR A 49 10.07 10.39 5.59
N THR A 50 8.85 10.75 5.21
CA THR A 50 8.40 10.85 3.82
C THR A 50 8.76 12.17 3.15
N GLY A 51 9.03 13.23 3.94
CA GLY A 51 9.23 14.58 3.44
C GLY A 51 7.94 15.26 2.97
N ALA A 52 6.79 14.77 3.41
CA ALA A 52 5.49 15.37 3.13
C ALA A 52 5.29 16.69 3.88
N ARG A 53 4.34 17.53 3.43
CA ARG A 53 3.98 18.79 4.13
C ARG A 53 3.22 18.53 5.41
N SER A 54 2.27 17.60 5.37
CA SER A 54 1.50 17.15 6.53
C SER A 54 1.04 15.72 6.36
N GLY A 55 0.43 15.12 7.38
CA GLY A 55 -0.12 13.78 7.28
C GLY A 55 -0.85 13.34 8.54
N ILE A 56 -1.66 12.31 8.39
CA ILE A 56 -2.62 11.85 9.38
C ILE A 56 -2.59 10.33 9.46
N ALA A 57 -2.45 9.82 10.68
CA ALA A 57 -2.58 8.41 10.98
C ALA A 57 -4.06 7.98 11.03
N VAL A 58 -4.35 6.83 10.44
CA VAL A 58 -5.68 6.21 10.41
C VAL A 58 -5.60 4.72 10.74
N ASN A 59 -6.74 4.09 10.99
CA ASN A 59 -6.79 2.69 11.42
C ASN A 59 -6.51 1.66 10.30
N SER A 60 -6.51 2.05 9.04
CA SER A 60 -6.23 1.14 7.91
C SER A 60 -5.87 1.88 6.61
N GLY A 61 -5.23 1.19 5.66
CA GLY A 61 -5.03 1.72 4.31
C GLY A 61 -6.33 2.00 3.57
N THR A 62 -7.38 1.21 3.83
CA THR A 62 -8.73 1.44 3.28
C THR A 62 -9.31 2.77 3.76
N ALA A 63 -9.17 3.07 5.05
CA ALA A 63 -9.59 4.35 5.63
C ALA A 63 -8.78 5.52 5.04
N ALA A 64 -7.47 5.33 4.82
CA ALA A 64 -6.62 6.33 4.17
C ALA A 64 -7.11 6.68 2.76
N LEU A 65 -7.33 5.66 1.93
CA LEU A 65 -7.83 5.84 0.57
C LEU A 65 -9.22 6.47 0.55
N HIS A 66 -10.14 5.99 1.40
CA HIS A 66 -11.51 6.53 1.46
C HIS A 66 -11.51 8.01 1.87
N LEU A 67 -10.78 8.38 2.91
CA LEU A 67 -10.67 9.78 3.33
C LEU A 67 -10.05 10.66 2.23
N ALA A 68 -9.00 10.20 1.53
CA ALA A 68 -8.43 10.94 0.41
C ALA A 68 -9.45 11.15 -0.72
N VAL A 69 -10.13 10.07 -1.16
CA VAL A 69 -11.14 10.15 -2.24
C VAL A 69 -12.34 11.00 -1.83
N SER A 70 -12.77 10.97 -0.57
CA SER A 70 -13.90 11.79 -0.07
C SER A 70 -13.63 13.31 -0.09
N ASN A 71 -12.39 13.72 -0.40
CA ASN A 71 -11.97 15.14 -0.46
C ASN A 71 -11.65 15.63 -1.87
N ILE A 72 -11.81 14.82 -2.92
CA ILE A 72 -11.47 15.25 -4.29
C ILE A 72 -12.56 16.07 -4.97
N SER A 73 -13.82 15.70 -4.82
CA SER A 73 -14.94 16.41 -5.45
C SER A 73 -16.28 16.06 -4.78
N LYS A 74 -17.13 17.07 -4.61
CA LYS A 74 -18.53 16.87 -4.22
C LYS A 74 -19.39 16.38 -5.40
N VAL A 75 -18.99 16.73 -6.64
CA VAL A 75 -19.68 16.28 -7.87
C VAL A 75 -19.24 14.86 -8.19
N LYS A 76 -20.20 13.94 -8.26
CA LYS A 76 -19.96 12.54 -8.57
C LYS A 76 -19.43 12.37 -10.00
N GLY A 77 -18.54 11.42 -10.19
CA GLY A 77 -17.93 11.15 -11.48
C GLY A 77 -17.16 9.84 -11.48
N GLU A 78 -16.11 9.75 -12.27
CA GLU A 78 -15.33 8.55 -12.52
C GLU A 78 -13.95 8.66 -11.87
N VAL A 79 -13.45 7.55 -11.30
CA VAL A 79 -12.09 7.46 -10.79
C VAL A 79 -11.39 6.28 -11.45
N ILE A 80 -10.24 6.55 -12.06
CA ILE A 80 -9.44 5.55 -12.77
C ILE A 80 -8.53 4.84 -11.77
N VAL A 81 -8.59 3.51 -11.74
CA VAL A 81 -7.79 2.64 -10.84
C VAL A 81 -7.29 1.41 -11.59
N PRO A 82 -6.15 0.80 -11.25
CA PRO A 82 -5.76 -0.48 -11.82
C PRO A 82 -6.65 -1.60 -11.25
N SER A 83 -6.98 -2.60 -12.08
CA SER A 83 -7.71 -3.75 -11.59
C SER A 83 -6.83 -4.82 -10.92
N LEU A 84 -5.51 -4.80 -11.16
CA LEU A 84 -4.54 -5.65 -10.46
C LEU A 84 -4.15 -5.00 -9.13
N SER A 85 -5.05 -5.02 -8.17
CA SER A 85 -4.86 -4.45 -6.84
C SER A 85 -5.71 -5.15 -5.80
N PHE A 86 -5.48 -4.81 -4.52
CA PHE A 86 -6.40 -5.18 -3.46
C PHE A 86 -7.70 -4.37 -3.60
N VAL A 87 -8.82 -4.99 -3.26
CA VAL A 87 -10.16 -4.45 -3.51
C VAL A 87 -10.42 -3.06 -2.89
N SER A 88 -9.71 -2.70 -1.84
CA SER A 88 -9.83 -1.38 -1.17
C SER A 88 -9.58 -0.20 -2.11
N THR A 89 -8.69 -0.36 -3.11
CA THR A 89 -8.41 0.66 -4.13
C THR A 89 -9.66 1.02 -4.95
N ALA A 90 -10.55 0.06 -5.19
CA ALA A 90 -11.83 0.30 -5.87
C ALA A 90 -12.98 0.63 -4.89
N HIS A 91 -13.02 -0.02 -3.72
CA HIS A 91 -14.06 0.23 -2.73
C HIS A 91 -14.08 1.68 -2.22
N CYS A 92 -12.91 2.30 -2.01
CA CYS A 92 -12.84 3.71 -1.57
C CYS A 92 -13.52 4.67 -2.55
N VAL A 93 -13.51 4.35 -3.84
CA VAL A 93 -14.20 5.10 -4.89
C VAL A 93 -15.72 4.99 -4.73
N LEU A 94 -16.22 3.76 -4.54
CA LEU A 94 -17.65 3.51 -4.36
C LEU A 94 -18.18 4.08 -3.04
N TYR A 95 -17.45 3.95 -1.94
CA TYR A 95 -17.80 4.55 -0.64
C TYR A 95 -17.96 6.07 -0.74
N SER A 96 -17.18 6.71 -1.61
CA SER A 96 -17.27 8.15 -1.88
C SER A 96 -18.35 8.48 -2.92
N GLY A 97 -19.11 7.50 -3.43
CA GLY A 97 -20.21 7.67 -4.39
C GLY A 97 -19.76 7.94 -5.83
N HIS A 98 -18.47 7.69 -6.15
CA HIS A 98 -17.95 7.77 -7.51
C HIS A 98 -18.05 6.41 -8.23
N LYS A 99 -17.91 6.44 -9.57
CA LYS A 99 -17.83 5.24 -10.41
C LYS A 99 -16.39 4.82 -10.61
N VAL A 100 -16.11 3.53 -10.46
CA VAL A 100 -14.78 2.95 -10.76
C VAL A 100 -14.62 2.76 -12.26
N ILE A 101 -13.50 3.20 -12.81
CA ILE A 101 -13.03 2.88 -14.17
C ILE A 101 -11.71 2.10 -14.05
N PHE A 102 -11.74 0.84 -14.44
CA PHE A 102 -10.55 0.01 -14.38
C PHE A 102 -9.62 0.26 -15.56
N SER A 103 -8.34 0.51 -15.26
CA SER A 103 -7.25 0.61 -16.23
C SER A 103 -6.40 -0.65 -16.23
N ASP A 104 -5.78 -0.93 -17.37
CA ASP A 104 -4.81 -2.01 -17.52
C ASP A 104 -3.48 -1.66 -16.82
N VAL A 105 -2.60 -2.62 -16.73
CA VAL A 105 -1.27 -2.47 -16.14
C VAL A 105 -0.17 -2.73 -17.16
N ASP A 106 0.99 -2.14 -16.95
CA ASP A 106 2.20 -2.48 -17.64
C ASP A 106 2.65 -3.90 -17.21
N PRO A 107 2.74 -4.87 -18.13
CA PRO A 107 3.08 -6.25 -17.79
C PRO A 107 4.50 -6.45 -17.25
N LEU A 108 5.40 -5.48 -17.44
CA LEU A 108 6.76 -5.53 -16.93
C LEU A 108 6.84 -5.14 -15.44
N THR A 109 5.89 -4.35 -14.96
CA THR A 109 5.93 -3.79 -13.61
C THR A 109 4.72 -4.16 -12.74
N GLY A 110 3.57 -4.44 -13.37
CA GLY A 110 2.28 -4.61 -12.71
C GLY A 110 1.69 -3.27 -12.22
N CYS A 111 2.35 -2.15 -12.45
CA CYS A 111 1.82 -0.82 -12.17
C CYS A 111 0.83 -0.38 -13.26
N ILE A 112 -0.08 0.54 -12.91
CA ILE A 112 -1.05 1.07 -13.87
C ILE A 112 -0.34 1.64 -15.12
N ASP A 113 -0.88 1.34 -16.31
CA ASP A 113 -0.33 1.81 -17.58
C ASP A 113 -0.78 3.26 -17.88
N PRO A 114 0.16 4.23 -17.97
CA PRO A 114 -0.16 5.61 -18.32
C PRO A 114 -0.85 5.76 -19.69
N VAL A 115 -0.54 4.90 -20.65
CA VAL A 115 -1.18 4.93 -21.97
C VAL A 115 -2.64 4.53 -21.89
N ASP A 116 -2.97 3.55 -21.06
CA ASP A 116 -4.35 3.13 -20.85
C ASP A 116 -5.13 4.11 -19.97
N ILE A 117 -4.47 4.79 -19.02
CA ILE A 117 -5.08 5.91 -18.28
C ILE A 117 -5.57 6.98 -19.26
N GLU A 118 -4.72 7.44 -20.17
CA GLU A 118 -5.04 8.51 -21.12
C GLU A 118 -6.24 8.16 -22.00
N LYS A 119 -6.31 6.92 -22.48
CA LYS A 119 -7.46 6.41 -23.26
C LYS A 119 -8.78 6.39 -22.47
N LYS A 120 -8.73 6.33 -21.14
CA LYS A 120 -9.90 6.18 -20.26
C LYS A 120 -10.35 7.48 -19.60
N ILE A 121 -9.56 8.55 -19.75
CA ILE A 121 -9.98 9.88 -19.27
C ILE A 121 -11.19 10.37 -20.04
N SER A 122 -12.16 10.88 -19.30
CA SER A 122 -13.38 11.51 -19.82
C SER A 122 -13.64 12.84 -19.08
N LYS A 123 -14.60 13.63 -19.57
CA LYS A 123 -15.09 14.83 -18.86
C LYS A 123 -15.67 14.52 -17.45
N LYS A 124 -15.99 13.24 -17.17
CA LYS A 124 -16.50 12.77 -15.88
C LYS A 124 -15.37 12.34 -14.92
N THR A 125 -14.13 12.22 -15.39
CA THR A 125 -13.01 11.77 -14.55
C THR A 125 -12.70 12.79 -13.45
N LYS A 126 -12.62 12.31 -12.20
CA LYS A 126 -12.41 13.13 -11.00
C LYS A 126 -11.09 12.86 -10.30
N ALA A 127 -10.49 11.69 -10.49
CA ALA A 127 -9.18 11.34 -9.97
C ALA A 127 -8.57 10.14 -10.69
N ILE A 128 -7.26 9.96 -10.49
CA ILE A 128 -6.50 8.77 -10.86
C ILE A 128 -5.86 8.21 -9.58
N ILE A 129 -5.99 6.89 -9.35
CA ILE A 129 -5.37 6.22 -8.20
C ILE A 129 -4.33 5.20 -8.72
N PRO A 130 -3.06 5.59 -8.94
CA PRO A 130 -2.00 4.65 -9.24
C PRO A 130 -1.65 3.82 -8.01
N VAL A 131 -1.38 2.52 -8.20
CA VAL A 131 -0.95 1.60 -7.15
C VAL A 131 0.51 1.22 -7.38
N HIS A 132 1.36 1.44 -6.40
CA HIS A 132 2.78 1.06 -6.42
C HIS A 132 2.93 -0.45 -6.20
N PHE A 133 2.69 -1.23 -7.24
CA PHE A 133 2.52 -2.68 -7.16
C PHE A 133 3.78 -3.40 -6.66
N GLY A 134 3.63 -4.19 -5.61
CA GLY A 134 4.75 -4.89 -4.96
C GLY A 134 5.82 -3.98 -4.34
N GLY A 135 5.61 -2.67 -4.36
CA GLY A 135 6.58 -1.65 -3.94
C GLY A 135 7.40 -1.07 -5.09
N LEU A 136 7.18 -1.52 -6.34
CA LEU A 136 7.63 -0.82 -7.55
C LEU A 136 6.84 0.49 -7.68
N VAL A 137 7.55 1.56 -7.99
CA VAL A 137 6.93 2.88 -8.13
C VAL A 137 6.40 3.05 -9.55
N CYS A 138 5.14 3.50 -9.66
CA CYS A 138 4.54 3.87 -10.94
C CYS A 138 5.35 4.99 -11.64
N ASP A 139 5.21 5.13 -12.95
CA ASP A 139 5.77 6.27 -13.69
C ASP A 139 5.01 7.56 -13.32
N LEU A 140 5.33 8.09 -12.13
CA LEU A 140 4.66 9.28 -11.58
C LEU A 140 4.84 10.51 -12.48
N LYS A 141 5.93 10.60 -13.25
CA LYS A 141 6.16 11.72 -14.17
C LYS A 141 5.12 11.69 -15.30
N LYS A 142 4.94 10.55 -15.96
CA LYS A 142 3.94 10.41 -17.03
C LYS A 142 2.53 10.59 -16.48
N ILE A 143 2.19 9.92 -15.37
CA ILE A 143 0.86 10.04 -14.74
C ILE A 143 0.57 11.48 -14.33
N SER A 144 1.54 12.19 -13.71
CA SER A 144 1.38 13.60 -13.34
C SER A 144 1.20 14.53 -14.54
N ASN A 145 1.89 14.27 -15.64
CA ASN A 145 1.73 15.07 -16.86
C ASN A 145 0.31 14.90 -17.43
N ILE A 146 -0.16 13.66 -17.56
CA ILE A 146 -1.53 13.35 -18.00
C ILE A 146 -2.55 13.99 -17.06
N ALA A 147 -2.39 13.82 -15.76
CA ALA A 147 -3.32 14.37 -14.78
C ALA A 147 -3.39 15.90 -14.83
N LYS A 148 -2.25 16.58 -15.01
CA LYS A 148 -2.16 18.04 -15.12
C LYS A 148 -2.81 18.56 -16.40
N SER A 149 -2.62 17.91 -17.58
CA SER A 149 -3.23 18.33 -18.84
C SER A 149 -4.76 18.28 -18.80
N HIS A 150 -5.33 17.46 -17.91
CA HIS A 150 -6.78 17.32 -17.72
C HIS A 150 -7.29 17.94 -16.41
N ASN A 151 -6.41 18.59 -15.62
CA ASN A 151 -6.72 19.15 -14.31
C ASN A 151 -7.35 18.14 -13.35
N ILE A 152 -6.80 16.92 -13.31
CA ILE A 152 -7.27 15.78 -12.51
C ILE A 152 -6.28 15.53 -11.36
N PRO A 153 -6.72 15.40 -10.08
CA PRO A 153 -5.85 15.06 -8.97
C PRO A 153 -5.39 13.59 -9.04
N VAL A 154 -4.20 13.34 -8.47
CA VAL A 154 -3.62 12.01 -8.30
C VAL A 154 -3.60 11.66 -6.82
N ILE A 155 -4.12 10.47 -6.49
CA ILE A 155 -4.05 9.87 -5.14
C ILE A 155 -3.20 8.61 -5.24
N GLU A 156 -1.99 8.60 -4.70
CA GLU A 156 -1.14 7.41 -4.74
C GLU A 156 -1.61 6.37 -3.73
N ASP A 157 -1.88 5.14 -4.18
CA ASP A 157 -2.00 3.98 -3.29
C ASP A 157 -0.60 3.40 -3.07
N ALA A 158 0.03 3.82 -1.98
CA ALA A 158 1.36 3.43 -1.55
C ALA A 158 1.34 2.30 -0.50
N SER A 159 0.27 1.49 -0.47
CA SER A 159 0.10 0.38 0.48
C SER A 159 1.22 -0.65 0.45
N HIS A 160 1.99 -0.72 -0.63
CA HIS A 160 3.17 -1.59 -0.79
C HIS A 160 4.50 -0.81 -0.80
N ALA A 161 4.47 0.52 -0.71
CA ALA A 161 5.61 1.36 -1.05
C ALA A 161 6.19 2.17 0.12
N ALA A 162 5.91 1.80 1.38
CA ALA A 162 6.50 2.45 2.53
C ALA A 162 8.04 2.36 2.46
N GLY A 163 8.70 3.52 2.28
CA GLY A 163 10.14 3.65 2.14
C GLY A 163 10.72 3.45 0.73
N ALA A 164 9.89 3.20 -0.29
CA ALA A 164 10.28 3.30 -1.70
C ALA A 164 10.63 4.76 -2.07
N THR A 165 11.37 4.94 -3.17
CA THR A 165 11.80 6.27 -3.62
C THR A 165 11.51 6.45 -5.11
N TYR A 166 11.21 7.70 -5.51
CA TYR A 166 11.12 8.12 -6.89
C TYR A 166 11.99 9.38 -7.08
N HIS A 167 12.92 9.35 -8.05
CA HIS A 167 13.92 10.42 -8.23
C HIS A 167 14.58 10.87 -6.91
N LYS A 168 15.07 9.91 -6.12
CA LYS A 168 15.74 10.08 -4.81
C LYS A 168 14.87 10.65 -3.68
N LYS A 169 13.60 11.00 -3.93
CA LYS A 169 12.63 11.41 -2.90
C LYS A 169 11.78 10.21 -2.48
N ARG A 170 11.45 10.12 -1.19
CA ARG A 170 10.58 9.04 -0.68
C ARG A 170 9.17 9.17 -1.20
N ILE A 171 8.55 8.04 -1.50
CA ILE A 171 7.10 8.00 -1.75
C ILE A 171 6.39 8.54 -0.49
N GLY A 172 5.42 9.42 -0.73
CA GLY A 172 4.71 10.21 0.29
C GLY A 172 4.79 11.71 0.07
N SER A 173 5.70 12.20 -0.81
CA SER A 173 5.89 13.64 -1.07
C SER A 173 5.67 14.06 -2.52
N HIS A 174 5.02 13.21 -3.36
CA HIS A 174 4.93 13.46 -4.81
C HIS A 174 3.57 13.97 -5.28
N SER A 175 2.48 13.33 -4.86
CA SER A 175 1.10 13.73 -5.24
C SER A 175 0.38 14.42 -4.08
N ASP A 176 -0.77 15.04 -4.37
CA ASP A 176 -1.57 15.75 -3.36
C ASP A 176 -1.91 14.87 -2.16
N PHE A 177 -2.26 13.61 -2.42
CA PHE A 177 -2.50 12.59 -1.39
C PHE A 177 -1.70 11.34 -1.70
N VAL A 178 -1.03 10.78 -0.68
CA VAL A 178 -0.41 9.46 -0.76
C VAL A 178 -0.86 8.62 0.42
N CYS A 179 -1.46 7.47 0.12
CA CYS A 179 -2.12 6.61 1.10
C CYS A 179 -1.30 5.36 1.37
N PHE A 180 -1.03 5.08 2.64
CA PHE A 180 -0.24 3.93 3.10
C PHE A 180 -1.08 2.95 3.91
N SER A 181 -0.72 1.68 3.84
CA SER A 181 -1.22 0.62 4.70
C SER A 181 -0.10 0.09 5.58
N PHE A 182 -0.43 -0.16 6.84
CA PHE A 182 0.48 -0.77 7.82
C PHE A 182 -0.08 -2.08 8.39
N HIS A 183 -0.93 -2.77 7.61
CA HIS A 183 -1.38 -4.12 7.95
C HIS A 183 -0.18 -5.02 8.30
N PRO A 184 -0.32 -6.04 9.17
CA PRO A 184 0.81 -6.87 9.65
C PRO A 184 1.73 -7.46 8.57
N VAL A 185 1.22 -7.67 7.35
CA VAL A 185 2.02 -8.18 6.22
C VAL A 185 2.86 -7.11 5.53
N LYS A 186 2.65 -5.81 5.81
CA LYS A 186 3.30 -4.69 5.10
C LYS A 186 4.74 -4.45 5.57
N ASN A 187 5.47 -3.64 4.81
CA ASN A 187 6.89 -3.32 5.08
C ASN A 187 7.10 -2.65 6.44
N LEU A 188 6.18 -1.76 6.82
CA LEU A 188 6.01 -1.24 8.16
C LEU A 188 4.78 -1.92 8.74
N ALA A 189 4.97 -2.88 9.65
CA ALA A 189 3.91 -3.75 10.15
C ALA A 189 3.33 -3.24 11.47
N MET A 190 2.01 -3.12 11.53
CA MET A 190 1.24 -2.82 12.76
C MET A 190 0.09 -3.84 12.89
N PRO A 191 -0.53 -4.01 14.05
CA PRO A 191 -1.75 -4.81 14.18
C PRO A 191 -2.88 -4.31 13.27
N SER A 192 -3.00 -2.98 13.15
CA SER A 192 -3.88 -2.27 12.23
C SER A 192 -3.31 -0.86 12.02
N GLY A 193 -3.38 -0.31 10.81
CA GLY A 193 -2.90 1.05 10.58
C GLY A 193 -2.87 1.44 9.11
N GLY A 194 -2.91 2.74 8.91
CA GLY A 194 -2.71 3.41 7.64
C GLY A 194 -2.27 4.85 7.86
N PHE A 195 -1.96 5.55 6.79
CA PHE A 195 -1.53 6.94 6.83
C PHE A 195 -1.90 7.65 5.54
N ILE A 196 -2.23 8.93 5.65
CA ILE A 196 -2.41 9.82 4.51
C ILE A 196 -1.36 10.91 4.63
N THR A 197 -0.48 11.05 3.64
CA THR A 197 0.33 12.26 3.50
C THR A 197 -0.38 13.25 2.58
N ILE A 198 -0.24 14.53 2.87
CA ILE A 198 -0.94 15.63 2.19
C ILE A 198 0.12 16.64 1.74
N ASN A 199 0.20 16.90 0.44
CA ASN A 199 1.21 17.80 -0.15
C ASN A 199 0.60 18.97 -0.93
N SER A 200 -0.73 19.04 -1.02
CA SER A 200 -1.46 20.14 -1.66
C SER A 200 -1.07 21.50 -1.06
N LYS A 201 -1.22 22.57 -1.82
CA LYS A 201 -1.00 23.96 -1.34
C LYS A 201 -1.87 24.29 -0.13
N ASN A 202 -3.09 23.72 -0.08
CA ASN A 202 -4.04 23.90 1.02
C ASN A 202 -3.91 22.79 2.07
N SER A 203 -2.70 22.29 2.32
CA SER A 203 -2.47 21.11 3.18
C SER A 203 -2.98 21.30 4.61
N GLU A 204 -2.94 22.50 5.19
CA GLU A 204 -3.45 22.77 6.52
C GLU A 204 -4.98 22.60 6.60
N TYR A 205 -5.71 23.25 5.68
CA TYR A 205 -7.17 23.09 5.60
C TYR A 205 -7.57 21.62 5.39
N LEU A 206 -6.92 20.93 4.44
CA LEU A 206 -7.19 19.52 4.18
C LEU A 206 -6.85 18.62 5.37
N THR A 207 -5.79 18.94 6.10
CA THR A 207 -5.42 18.22 7.32
C THR A 207 -6.52 18.33 8.37
N ASN A 208 -7.03 19.52 8.62
CA ASN A 208 -8.10 19.76 9.60
C ASN A 208 -9.41 19.06 9.17
N THR A 209 -9.79 19.17 7.89
CA THR A 209 -10.96 18.48 7.33
C THR A 209 -10.83 16.95 7.48
N ILE A 210 -9.69 16.38 7.11
CA ILE A 210 -9.49 14.93 7.21
C ILE A 210 -9.42 14.47 8.67
N LYS A 211 -8.86 15.28 9.59
CA LYS A 211 -8.89 14.99 11.04
C LYS A 211 -10.32 14.94 11.58
N SER A 212 -11.17 15.89 11.19
CA SER A 212 -12.59 15.89 11.52
C SER A 212 -13.28 14.63 10.99
N LYS A 213 -13.16 14.38 9.69
CA LYS A 213 -13.76 13.19 9.04
C LYS A 213 -13.24 11.86 9.61
N ARG A 214 -11.96 11.79 9.99
CA ARG A 214 -11.36 10.61 10.64
C ARG A 214 -12.07 10.25 11.95
N TRP A 215 -12.62 11.25 12.63
CA TRP A 215 -13.31 11.08 13.90
C TRP A 215 -14.74 11.63 13.85
N CYS A 216 -15.62 10.92 13.15
CA CYS A 216 -17.07 11.14 13.08
C CYS A 216 -17.51 12.55 12.65
N GLY A 217 -16.65 13.35 12.01
CA GLY A 217 -16.95 14.75 11.65
C GLY A 217 -16.85 15.72 12.84
N ILE A 218 -16.31 15.28 13.98
CA ILE A 218 -16.18 16.07 15.19
C ILE A 218 -15.17 17.20 14.99
N SER A 219 -15.58 18.40 15.39
CA SER A 219 -14.76 19.60 15.38
C SER A 219 -14.95 20.39 16.69
N ASN A 220 -14.04 21.34 16.98
CA ASN A 220 -14.13 22.25 18.09
C ASN A 220 -14.39 21.59 19.46
N ARG A 221 -13.80 20.42 19.71
CA ARG A 221 -14.01 19.68 20.95
C ARG A 221 -13.31 20.32 22.12
N ILE A 222 -14.06 20.61 23.17
CA ILE A 222 -13.57 21.09 24.49
C ILE A 222 -14.20 20.18 25.57
N GLY A 223 -13.39 19.29 26.15
CA GLY A 223 -13.89 18.27 27.09
C GLY A 223 -14.89 17.33 26.44
N THR A 224 -16.14 17.33 26.91
CA THR A 224 -17.26 16.56 26.37
C THR A 224 -18.09 17.32 25.35
N ASP A 225 -17.87 18.63 25.23
CA ASP A 225 -18.59 19.47 24.28
C ASP A 225 -17.90 19.47 22.90
N TYR A 226 -18.67 19.37 21.82
CA TYR A 226 -18.17 19.31 20.45
C TYR A 226 -19.25 19.68 19.43
N ASP A 227 -18.84 20.00 18.22
CA ASP A 227 -19.69 20.25 17.07
C ASP A 227 -19.41 19.22 15.96
N VAL A 228 -20.44 18.91 15.15
CA VAL A 228 -20.34 18.02 13.98
C VAL A 228 -20.76 18.81 12.74
N LYS A 229 -19.79 19.20 11.90
CA LYS A 229 -20.01 20.04 10.71
C LYS A 229 -20.11 19.26 9.40
N GLU A 230 -19.69 18.00 9.41
CA GLU A 230 -19.66 17.17 8.23
C GLU A 230 -19.79 15.69 8.59
N LEU A 231 -20.16 14.86 7.61
CA LEU A 231 -20.17 13.40 7.79
C LEU A 231 -18.73 12.89 7.92
N GLY A 232 -18.48 12.14 8.97
CA GLY A 232 -17.19 11.49 9.23
C GLY A 232 -17.35 10.03 9.63
N TRP A 233 -16.21 9.39 9.88
CA TRP A 233 -16.10 7.96 10.16
C TRP A 233 -15.25 7.73 11.41
N ASN A 234 -15.35 6.55 12.01
CA ASN A 234 -14.48 6.13 13.10
C ASN A 234 -13.22 5.45 12.53
N TYR A 235 -12.27 6.25 12.04
CA TYR A 235 -11.06 5.80 11.35
C TYR A 235 -9.76 6.15 12.06
N TYR A 236 -9.80 6.66 13.28
CA TYR A 236 -8.59 7.02 14.03
C TYR A 236 -7.76 5.79 14.41
N MET A 237 -6.44 5.99 14.48
CA MET A 237 -5.49 4.97 14.94
C MET A 237 -5.46 4.93 16.48
N ASN A 238 -5.37 3.74 17.07
CA ASN A 238 -5.17 3.57 18.50
C ASN A 238 -3.68 3.65 18.89
N GLU A 239 -3.42 3.85 20.18
CA GLU A 239 -2.05 4.04 20.70
C GLU A 239 -1.21 2.76 20.60
N PHE A 240 -1.77 1.56 20.69
CA PHE A 240 -1.05 0.30 20.57
C PHE A 240 -0.46 0.13 19.14
N SER A 241 -1.27 0.42 18.12
CA SER A 241 -0.82 0.38 16.73
C SER A 241 0.26 1.44 16.49
N ALA A 242 0.07 2.66 16.98
CA ALA A 242 1.03 3.74 16.84
C ALA A 242 2.35 3.45 17.56
N ALA A 243 2.30 2.87 18.75
CA ALA A 243 3.48 2.48 19.53
C ALA A 243 4.37 1.46 18.78
N ILE A 244 3.73 0.44 18.21
CA ILE A 244 4.42 -0.51 17.31
C ILE A 244 4.94 0.23 16.07
N GLY A 245 4.13 1.11 15.47
CA GLY A 245 4.49 1.88 14.29
C GLY A 245 5.72 2.75 14.49
N VAL A 246 5.88 3.39 15.64
CA VAL A 246 7.07 4.18 15.98
C VAL A 246 8.33 3.30 16.01
N ALA A 247 8.24 2.10 16.60
CA ALA A 247 9.34 1.14 16.65
C ALA A 247 9.66 0.59 15.24
N GLN A 248 8.64 0.21 14.45
CA GLN A 248 8.81 -0.28 13.09
C GLN A 248 9.41 0.80 12.16
N LEU A 249 8.97 2.05 12.28
CA LEU A 249 9.48 3.17 11.48
C LEU A 249 10.97 3.41 11.73
N SER A 250 11.44 3.30 12.97
CA SER A 250 12.85 3.51 13.32
C SER A 250 13.81 2.54 12.61
N LYS A 251 13.33 1.37 12.23
CA LYS A 251 14.10 0.33 11.54
C LYS A 251 13.67 0.07 10.09
N LEU A 252 12.70 0.83 9.55
CA LEU A 252 12.12 0.59 8.21
C LEU A 252 13.18 0.56 7.10
N ASN A 253 14.17 1.45 7.14
CA ASN A 253 15.26 1.46 6.16
C ASN A 253 16.07 0.16 6.17
N LYS A 254 16.38 -0.36 7.35
CA LYS A 254 17.10 -1.63 7.52
C LYS A 254 16.26 -2.81 7.03
N LEU A 255 14.96 -2.81 7.35
CA LEU A 255 14.02 -3.84 6.89
C LEU A 255 13.87 -3.84 5.36
N ASN A 256 13.73 -2.67 4.74
CA ASN A 256 13.66 -2.55 3.29
C ASN A 256 14.99 -2.92 2.60
N LYS A 257 16.13 -2.61 3.21
CA LYS A 257 17.43 -3.06 2.67
C LYS A 257 17.56 -4.58 2.64
N SER A 258 17.06 -5.27 3.68
CA SER A 258 16.97 -6.74 3.70
C SER A 258 16.08 -7.25 2.55
N ARG A 259 14.88 -6.67 2.36
CA ARG A 259 13.96 -7.03 1.25
C ARG A 259 14.60 -6.79 -0.13
N GLN A 260 15.32 -5.68 -0.30
CA GLN A 260 16.07 -5.39 -1.54
C GLN A 260 17.17 -6.44 -1.79
N ASN A 261 17.89 -6.86 -0.76
CA ASN A 261 18.89 -7.90 -0.89
C ASN A 261 18.28 -9.25 -1.28
N ASN A 262 17.13 -9.62 -0.68
CA ASN A 262 16.40 -10.81 -1.02
C ASN A 262 15.91 -10.78 -2.48
N ALA A 263 15.32 -9.66 -2.90
CA ALA A 263 14.88 -9.45 -4.28
C ALA A 263 16.04 -9.50 -5.29
N ARG A 264 17.21 -8.96 -4.94
CA ARG A 264 18.42 -9.05 -5.78
C ARG A 264 18.84 -10.51 -5.98
N LYS A 265 18.78 -11.34 -4.93
CA LYS A 265 19.10 -12.77 -5.04
C LYS A 265 18.11 -13.48 -5.96
N TYR A 266 16.80 -13.24 -5.81
CA TYR A 266 15.78 -13.76 -6.72
C TYR A 266 16.04 -13.33 -8.17
N PHE A 267 16.27 -12.03 -8.38
CA PHE A 267 16.51 -11.49 -9.72
C PHE A 267 17.69 -12.17 -10.43
N LYS A 268 18.78 -12.44 -9.69
CA LYS A 268 19.99 -13.08 -10.22
C LYS A 268 19.90 -14.60 -10.30
N GLY A 269 19.23 -15.26 -9.35
CA GLY A 269 19.27 -16.71 -9.19
C GLY A 269 18.12 -17.45 -9.87
N LEU A 270 17.01 -16.78 -10.19
CA LEU A 270 15.89 -17.43 -10.87
C LEU A 270 16.11 -17.48 -12.39
N ASN A 271 16.04 -18.68 -12.98
CA ASN A 271 16.16 -18.94 -14.42
C ASN A 271 14.82 -18.66 -15.12
N LEU A 272 14.33 -17.43 -15.02
CA LEU A 272 13.05 -16.97 -15.59
C LEU A 272 13.24 -15.61 -16.21
N ASP A 273 12.66 -15.37 -17.39
CA ASP A 273 12.64 -14.06 -18.03
C ASP A 273 11.53 -13.18 -17.43
N SER A 274 10.37 -13.76 -17.18
CA SER A 274 9.19 -13.04 -16.68
C SER A 274 9.19 -13.00 -15.14
N LYS A 275 9.90 -12.06 -14.58
CA LYS A 275 10.03 -11.82 -13.13
C LYS A 275 10.08 -10.34 -12.80
N MET A 276 9.76 -10.00 -11.55
CA MET A 276 9.80 -8.64 -11.05
C MET A 276 11.16 -7.99 -11.31
N PRO A 277 11.23 -6.79 -11.92
CA PRO A 277 12.48 -6.11 -12.17
C PRO A 277 13.18 -5.70 -10.85
N TYR A 278 14.51 -5.68 -10.88
CA TYR A 278 15.30 -5.22 -9.75
C TYR A 278 15.64 -3.74 -9.88
N THR A 279 15.31 -2.98 -8.84
CA THR A 279 15.74 -1.58 -8.67
C THR A 279 15.99 -1.25 -7.21
N ASN A 280 16.96 -0.39 -6.92
CA ASN A 280 17.24 0.07 -5.55
C ASN A 280 16.15 1.02 -4.99
N SER A 281 15.27 1.55 -5.83
CA SER A 281 14.18 2.43 -5.43
C SER A 281 12.94 1.71 -4.91
N CYS A 282 12.81 0.41 -5.18
CA CYS A 282 11.68 -0.43 -4.76
C CYS A 282 11.80 -0.85 -3.29
N SER A 283 10.68 -0.89 -2.58
CA SER A 283 10.59 -1.38 -1.19
C SER A 283 10.39 -2.89 -1.07
N TYR A 284 10.06 -3.57 -2.16
CA TYR A 284 9.82 -5.02 -2.25
C TYR A 284 8.92 -5.56 -1.13
N HIS A 285 7.65 -5.15 -1.16
CA HIS A 285 6.63 -5.73 -0.29
C HIS A 285 6.51 -7.25 -0.50
N PHE A 286 6.53 -7.67 -1.75
CA PHE A 286 6.72 -9.04 -2.21
C PHE A 286 7.61 -9.04 -3.45
N TYR A 287 8.08 -10.23 -3.86
CA TYR A 287 8.71 -10.45 -5.15
C TYR A 287 7.79 -11.35 -6.00
N TRP A 288 7.61 -11.07 -7.27
CA TRP A 288 6.74 -11.86 -8.13
C TRP A 288 7.46 -12.46 -9.33
N ILE A 289 6.94 -13.59 -9.78
CA ILE A 289 7.31 -14.27 -11.03
C ILE A 289 6.03 -14.58 -11.81
N LEU A 290 6.14 -14.67 -13.14
CA LEU A 290 5.05 -15.10 -14.00
C LEU A 290 5.39 -16.48 -14.58
N VAL A 291 4.52 -17.46 -14.36
CA VAL A 291 4.72 -18.84 -14.78
C VAL A 291 3.46 -19.44 -15.38
N ASN A 292 3.62 -20.33 -16.35
CA ASN A 292 2.53 -21.17 -16.82
C ASN A 292 2.20 -22.22 -15.74
N ASN A 293 0.96 -22.75 -15.74
CA ASN A 293 0.53 -23.76 -14.77
C ASN A 293 0.73 -23.34 -13.29
N ARG A 294 0.54 -22.03 -12.99
CA ARG A 294 0.74 -21.41 -11.68
C ARG A 294 0.27 -22.27 -10.49
N ASN A 295 -0.96 -22.80 -10.55
CA ASN A 295 -1.53 -23.56 -9.43
C ASN A 295 -0.75 -24.87 -9.18
N LYS A 296 -0.30 -25.55 -10.21
CA LYS A 296 0.54 -26.77 -10.10
C LYS A 296 1.88 -26.45 -9.44
N ILE A 297 2.53 -25.36 -9.86
CA ILE A 297 3.81 -24.91 -9.29
C ILE A 297 3.64 -24.49 -7.82
N ARG A 298 2.61 -23.72 -7.49
CA ARG A 298 2.31 -23.34 -6.11
C ARG A 298 2.07 -24.54 -5.18
N ASN A 299 1.35 -25.56 -5.66
CA ASN A 299 1.13 -26.78 -4.89
C ASN A 299 2.44 -27.54 -4.65
N LYS A 300 3.33 -27.64 -5.66
CA LYS A 300 4.66 -28.23 -5.48
C LYS A 300 5.48 -27.45 -4.44
N LEU A 301 5.52 -26.11 -4.51
CA LEU A 301 6.22 -25.28 -3.54
C LEU A 301 5.64 -25.42 -2.11
N LYS A 302 4.32 -25.49 -1.97
CA LYS A 302 3.65 -25.75 -0.69
C LYS A 302 4.07 -27.09 -0.08
N ASN A 303 4.17 -28.15 -0.89
CA ASN A 303 4.65 -29.47 -0.43
C ASN A 303 6.11 -29.43 0.03
N LYS A 304 6.91 -28.47 -0.49
CA LYS A 304 8.28 -28.20 -0.07
C LYS A 304 8.36 -27.24 1.16
N GLY A 305 7.22 -26.85 1.71
CA GLY A 305 7.14 -25.95 2.87
C GLY A 305 7.40 -24.48 2.53
N ILE A 306 7.16 -24.07 1.27
CA ILE A 306 7.30 -22.69 0.82
C ILE A 306 5.91 -22.10 0.58
N GLU A 307 5.50 -21.12 1.39
CA GLU A 307 4.25 -20.38 1.17
C GLU A 307 4.40 -19.41 0.02
N THR A 308 3.38 -19.32 -0.84
CA THR A 308 3.33 -18.41 -1.99
C THR A 308 1.96 -17.77 -2.12
N GLY A 309 1.90 -16.57 -2.68
CA GLY A 309 0.66 -15.84 -2.93
C GLY A 309 0.33 -15.69 -4.42
N THR A 310 -0.83 -15.08 -4.66
CA THR A 310 -1.33 -14.71 -6.01
C THR A 310 -1.88 -13.29 -5.98
N HIS A 311 -1.05 -12.30 -5.70
CA HIS A 311 -1.44 -10.90 -5.63
C HIS A 311 -1.54 -10.30 -7.05
N TYR A 312 -2.75 -10.09 -7.62
CA TYR A 312 -4.07 -10.33 -7.02
C TYR A 312 -5.02 -11.00 -8.04
N LYS A 313 -6.17 -11.54 -7.56
CA LYS A 313 -7.31 -11.75 -8.45
C LYS A 313 -7.75 -10.36 -8.92
N PRO A 314 -7.92 -10.10 -10.24
CA PRO A 314 -8.34 -8.80 -10.72
C PRO A 314 -9.68 -8.39 -10.12
N ILE A 315 -9.80 -7.13 -9.73
CA ILE A 315 -11.00 -6.64 -9.04
C ILE A 315 -12.23 -6.80 -9.93
N HIS A 316 -12.14 -6.48 -11.24
CA HIS A 316 -13.24 -6.60 -12.21
C HIS A 316 -13.72 -8.06 -12.41
N LYS A 317 -12.92 -9.07 -12.04
CA LYS A 317 -13.30 -10.51 -12.09
C LYS A 317 -13.91 -11.01 -10.78
N THR A 318 -14.12 -10.15 -9.80
CA THR A 318 -14.84 -10.50 -8.56
C THR A 318 -16.34 -10.34 -8.76
N SER A 319 -17.16 -11.11 -8.05
CA SER A 319 -18.62 -11.14 -8.24
C SER A 319 -19.29 -9.77 -8.10
N TYR A 320 -18.80 -8.92 -7.18
CA TYR A 320 -19.32 -7.58 -6.95
C TYR A 320 -19.05 -6.62 -8.11
N TYR A 321 -17.93 -6.78 -8.83
CA TYR A 321 -17.50 -5.91 -9.92
C TYR A 321 -17.63 -6.55 -11.30
N SER A 322 -18.42 -7.59 -11.48
CA SER A 322 -18.54 -8.45 -12.69
C SER A 322 -18.93 -7.68 -13.98
N GLN A 323 -18.13 -6.69 -14.34
CA GLN A 323 -18.25 -5.93 -15.59
C GLN A 323 -17.20 -6.40 -16.61
N LYS A 324 -17.55 -6.39 -17.89
CA LYS A 324 -16.63 -6.71 -18.98
C LYS A 324 -15.68 -5.54 -19.21
N TYR A 325 -14.40 -5.74 -18.92
CA TYR A 325 -13.32 -4.83 -19.25
C TYR A 325 -12.33 -5.50 -20.21
N LYS A 326 -11.79 -4.74 -21.14
CA LYS A 326 -10.68 -5.19 -22.00
C LYS A 326 -9.37 -4.67 -21.42
N ILE A 327 -8.76 -5.47 -20.55
CA ILE A 327 -7.51 -5.18 -19.85
C ILE A 327 -6.61 -6.43 -19.85
N PRO A 328 -6.05 -6.77 -21.03
CA PRO A 328 -5.40 -8.06 -21.27
C PRO A 328 -4.13 -8.28 -20.44
N SER A 329 -3.33 -7.24 -20.20
CA SER A 329 -2.11 -7.36 -19.38
C SER A 329 -2.44 -7.73 -17.93
N THR A 330 -3.47 -7.10 -17.35
CA THR A 330 -3.98 -7.42 -16.01
C THR A 330 -4.41 -8.88 -15.92
N GLU A 331 -5.15 -9.36 -16.92
CA GLU A 331 -5.65 -10.73 -16.93
C GLU A 331 -4.50 -11.75 -17.07
N MET A 332 -3.61 -11.52 -18.02
CA MET A 332 -2.42 -12.36 -18.24
C MET A 332 -1.56 -12.42 -16.99
N MET A 333 -1.23 -11.28 -16.37
CA MET A 333 -0.44 -11.27 -15.14
C MET A 333 -1.14 -12.01 -14.01
N SER A 334 -2.42 -11.75 -13.79
CA SER A 334 -3.19 -12.41 -12.74
C SER A 334 -3.24 -13.92 -12.89
N ASP A 335 -3.30 -14.44 -14.10
CA ASP A 335 -3.35 -15.89 -14.36
C ASP A 335 -1.99 -16.58 -14.11
N LYS A 336 -0.89 -15.85 -14.27
CA LYS A 336 0.47 -16.37 -14.18
C LYS A 336 1.22 -16.03 -12.90
N ILE A 337 0.82 -15.01 -12.16
CA ILE A 337 1.60 -14.46 -11.04
C ILE A 337 1.68 -15.40 -9.84
N ILE A 338 2.91 -15.61 -9.37
CA ILE A 338 3.22 -16.16 -8.05
C ILE A 338 4.02 -15.12 -7.29
N THR A 339 3.63 -14.82 -6.05
CA THR A 339 4.39 -13.95 -5.16
C THR A 339 5.17 -14.78 -4.17
N LEU A 340 6.44 -14.42 -4.00
CA LEU A 340 7.44 -15.12 -3.22
C LEU A 340 7.74 -14.40 -1.92
N PRO A 341 8.18 -15.12 -0.87
CA PRO A 341 8.62 -14.52 0.39
C PRO A 341 9.78 -13.55 0.18
N THR A 342 9.69 -12.35 0.78
CA THR A 342 10.77 -11.35 0.76
C THR A 342 11.01 -10.72 2.13
N HIS A 343 10.32 -11.19 3.16
CA HIS A 343 10.38 -10.61 4.51
C HIS A 343 11.80 -10.66 5.11
N PRO A 344 12.12 -9.73 6.07
CA PRO A 344 13.47 -9.60 6.62
C PRO A 344 13.95 -10.77 7.50
N ASN A 345 13.08 -11.72 7.83
CA ASN A 345 13.42 -12.91 8.62
C ASN A 345 13.91 -14.09 7.78
N LEU A 346 13.90 -13.98 6.44
CA LEU A 346 14.47 -15.02 5.58
C LEU A 346 15.99 -15.10 5.76
N SER A 347 16.47 -16.32 6.01
CA SER A 347 17.90 -16.61 5.99
C SER A 347 18.43 -16.74 4.54
N ASN A 348 19.74 -16.67 4.37
CA ASN A 348 20.37 -16.93 3.07
C ASN A 348 20.06 -18.36 2.57
N LEU A 349 20.07 -19.33 3.48
CA LEU A 349 19.76 -20.72 3.17
C LEU A 349 18.30 -20.92 2.74
N ASP A 350 17.35 -20.14 3.30
CA ASP A 350 15.95 -20.17 2.84
C ASP A 350 15.81 -19.61 1.44
N LEU A 351 16.52 -18.51 1.12
CA LEU A 351 16.50 -17.90 -0.20
C LEU A 351 17.08 -18.82 -1.28
N GLU A 352 18.23 -19.42 -1.00
CA GLU A 352 18.88 -20.39 -1.88
C GLU A 352 17.95 -21.59 -2.12
N TYR A 353 17.37 -22.13 -1.05
CA TYR A 353 16.42 -23.22 -1.15
C TYR A 353 15.19 -22.86 -2.00
N ILE A 354 14.60 -21.66 -1.84
CA ILE A 354 13.45 -21.22 -2.65
C ILE A 354 13.86 -21.12 -4.12
N ILE A 355 15.02 -20.54 -4.42
CA ILE A 355 15.54 -20.38 -5.78
C ILE A 355 15.76 -21.75 -6.43
N ASP A 356 16.42 -22.68 -5.74
CA ASP A 356 16.70 -24.02 -6.23
C ASP A 356 15.43 -24.82 -6.50
N GLU A 357 14.47 -24.77 -5.56
CA GLU A 357 13.21 -25.51 -5.76
C GLU A 357 12.36 -24.90 -6.89
N ILE A 358 12.37 -23.59 -7.09
CA ILE A 358 11.71 -22.97 -8.24
C ILE A 358 12.40 -23.39 -9.53
N ASN A 359 13.72 -23.27 -9.65
CA ASN A 359 14.48 -23.61 -10.86
C ASN A 359 14.36 -25.10 -11.25
N LYS A 360 14.12 -26.01 -10.28
CA LYS A 360 13.84 -27.43 -10.55
C LYS A 360 12.42 -27.69 -11.05
N ILE A 361 11.47 -26.81 -10.78
CA ILE A 361 10.05 -27.03 -11.04
C ILE A 361 9.59 -26.42 -12.37
N ILE A 362 10.27 -25.34 -12.79
CA ILE A 362 10.03 -24.62 -14.04
C ILE A 362 10.96 -25.18 -15.13
#